data_337e06540c40e56f7b53257dd2d0b933
#
_entry.id   337e06540c40e56f7b53257dd2d0b933
#
_cell.length_a   1.000
_cell.length_b   1.000
_cell.length_c   1.000
_cell.angle_alpha   90.00
_cell.angle_beta   90.00
_cell.angle_gamma   90.00
#
_symmetry.space_group_name_H-M   'P 1'
#
loop_
_entity.id
_entity.type
_entity.pdbx_description
1 polymer ?
#
loop_
_entity_poly.entity_id
_entity_poly.type
_entity_poly.pdbx_seq_one_letter_code
_entity_poly.pdbx_strand_id
1 'polypeptide(L)'
;MAAPTILVADDDGAIRTVVSQALGRAGYEVRATGNAVTLWRWVSDGDGDIVITDVIMPDENGLDLIPRIRGIRPELRIIVMSAQNTLLTAVKATERGAFEYLPKPFDINKLVDVVRRGLETPRSAEEKTDAEAEDALPLIGRSPAMQEIYRTLARLMGTDLTVIINGESGTGKELVARAL
;
A
#
# COMPACT_ATOMS: atom_id res chain seq x y z
N MET A 1 27.38 -9.87 -1.93
CA MET A 1 26.34 -8.98 -2.51
C MET A 1 25.95 -8.01 -1.42
N ALA A 2 25.76 -6.73 -1.73
CA ALA A 2 25.31 -5.74 -0.75
C ALA A 2 23.88 -6.09 -0.30
N ALA A 3 23.56 -5.79 0.96
CA ALA A 3 22.21 -5.98 1.46
C ALA A 3 21.25 -5.02 0.75
N PRO A 4 20.02 -5.45 0.40
CA PRO A 4 19.03 -4.55 -0.19
C PRO A 4 18.71 -3.40 0.76
N THR A 5 18.56 -2.21 0.19
CA THR A 5 18.27 -0.97 0.93
C THR A 5 16.77 -0.66 0.87
N ILE A 6 16.14 -0.55 2.04
CA ILE A 6 14.72 -0.22 2.17
C ILE A 6 14.59 1.24 2.63
N LEU A 7 13.89 2.06 1.86
CA LEU A 7 13.59 3.44 2.21
C LEU A 7 12.25 3.49 2.95
N VAL A 8 12.23 4.09 4.13
CA VAL A 8 11.03 4.17 4.99
C VAL A 8 10.70 5.64 5.25
N ALA A 9 9.47 6.04 4.95
CA ALA A 9 8.94 7.36 5.30
C ALA A 9 7.66 7.24 6.11
N ASP A 10 7.67 7.76 7.32
CA ASP A 10 6.55 7.79 8.25
C ASP A 10 6.81 8.93 9.26
N ASP A 11 5.82 9.74 9.58
CA ASP A 11 5.97 10.85 10.52
C ASP A 11 6.07 10.36 11.97
N ASP A 12 5.54 9.18 12.28
CA ASP A 12 5.64 8.55 13.61
C ASP A 12 7.02 7.92 13.82
N GLY A 13 7.78 8.52 14.77
CA GLY A 13 9.11 8.04 15.14
C GLY A 13 9.13 6.64 15.74
N ALA A 14 8.06 6.24 16.46
CA ALA A 14 7.96 4.91 17.05
C ALA A 14 7.77 3.85 15.96
N ILE A 15 6.92 4.12 14.98
CA ILE A 15 6.72 3.23 13.82
C ILE A 15 8.02 3.11 13.04
N ARG A 16 8.70 4.22 12.72
CA ARG A 16 10.01 4.18 12.03
C ARG A 16 11.02 3.30 12.78
N THR A 17 11.07 3.41 14.08
CA THR A 17 12.00 2.61 14.90
C THR A 17 11.67 1.13 14.83
N VAL A 18 10.41 0.74 15.03
CA VAL A 18 9.96 -0.65 14.99
C VAL A 18 10.18 -1.27 13.62
N VAL A 19 9.80 -0.57 12.56
CA VAL A 19 9.98 -1.02 11.17
C VAL A 19 11.47 -1.18 10.85
N SER A 20 12.30 -0.20 11.18
CA SER A 20 13.75 -0.25 10.92
C SER A 20 14.43 -1.39 11.66
N GLN A 21 14.06 -1.65 12.92
CA GLN A 21 14.61 -2.76 13.69
C GLN A 21 14.21 -4.13 13.10
N ALA A 22 12.96 -4.28 12.71
CA ALA A 22 12.47 -5.52 12.16
C ALA A 22 13.13 -5.86 10.80
N LEU A 23 13.21 -4.86 9.92
CA LEU A 23 13.86 -5.03 8.61
C LEU A 23 15.37 -5.24 8.75
N GLY A 24 16.02 -4.54 9.70
CA GLY A 24 17.44 -4.74 10.01
C GLY A 24 17.73 -6.15 10.51
N ARG A 25 16.86 -6.71 11.39
CA ARG A 25 16.96 -8.12 11.83
C ARG A 25 16.75 -9.12 10.70
N ALA A 26 15.97 -8.76 9.69
CA ALA A 26 15.77 -9.56 8.49
C ALA A 26 16.92 -9.47 7.48
N GLY A 27 17.96 -8.65 7.76
CA GLY A 27 19.16 -8.55 6.95
C GLY A 27 19.13 -7.43 5.90
N TYR A 28 18.20 -6.49 5.99
CA TYR A 28 18.09 -5.35 5.09
C TYR A 28 18.79 -4.11 5.64
N GLU A 29 19.35 -3.27 4.77
CA GLU A 29 19.73 -1.91 5.13
C GLU A 29 18.48 -1.02 5.14
N VAL A 30 18.34 -0.14 6.14
CA VAL A 30 17.17 0.73 6.27
C VAL A 30 17.59 2.18 6.38
N ARG A 31 17.01 3.03 5.53
CA ARG A 31 17.07 4.48 5.65
C ARG A 31 15.67 5.00 5.95
N ALA A 32 15.50 5.67 7.07
CA ALA A 32 14.20 6.13 7.54
C ALA A 32 14.15 7.65 7.67
N THR A 33 13.02 8.25 7.27
CA THR A 33 12.75 9.68 7.35
C THR A 33 11.32 9.94 7.85
N GLY A 34 11.09 11.14 8.39
CA GLY A 34 9.76 11.59 8.82
C GLY A 34 9.02 12.43 7.78
N ASN A 35 9.52 12.58 6.55
CA ASN A 35 8.92 13.44 5.55
C ASN A 35 9.11 12.94 4.12
N ALA A 36 8.21 13.38 3.24
CA ALA A 36 8.16 13.01 1.83
C ALA A 36 9.31 13.61 1.01
N VAL A 37 9.72 14.84 1.31
CA VAL A 37 10.77 15.56 0.58
C VAL A 37 12.10 14.80 0.65
N THR A 38 12.47 14.31 1.82
CA THR A 38 13.69 13.53 2.00
C THR A 38 13.60 12.18 1.27
N LEU A 39 12.45 11.49 1.36
CA LEU A 39 12.21 10.26 0.62
C LEU A 39 12.35 10.48 -0.89
N TRP A 40 11.70 11.53 -1.40
CA TRP A 40 11.77 11.88 -2.82
C TRP A 40 13.21 12.11 -3.30
N ARG A 41 14.00 12.83 -2.50
CA ARG A 41 15.42 13.07 -2.82
C ARG A 41 16.19 11.76 -2.95
N TRP A 42 16.08 10.85 -1.97
CA TRP A 42 16.77 9.56 -2.02
C TRP A 42 16.37 8.74 -3.25
N VAL A 43 15.07 8.69 -3.56
CA VAL A 43 14.59 8.00 -4.77
C VAL A 43 15.15 8.62 -6.04
N SER A 44 15.18 9.96 -6.10
CA SER A 44 15.71 10.70 -7.27
C SER A 44 17.23 10.52 -7.44
N ASP A 45 17.96 10.34 -6.33
CA ASP A 45 19.39 10.05 -6.32
C ASP A 45 19.71 8.58 -6.71
N GLY A 46 18.67 7.76 -6.90
CA GLY A 46 18.82 6.35 -7.29
C GLY A 46 18.92 5.39 -6.10
N ASP A 47 18.76 5.87 -4.89
CA ASP A 47 18.81 5.06 -3.68
C ASP A 47 17.58 4.14 -3.52
N GLY A 48 17.78 3.02 -2.81
CA GLY A 48 16.75 2.09 -2.37
C GLY A 48 16.31 1.08 -3.41
N ASP A 49 15.95 -0.10 -2.91
CA ASP A 49 15.43 -1.23 -3.69
C ASP A 49 13.91 -1.39 -3.48
N ILE A 50 13.41 -0.93 -2.33
CA ILE A 50 11.96 -0.83 -2.01
C ILE A 50 11.72 0.47 -1.25
N VAL A 51 10.53 1.05 -1.46
CA VAL A 51 10.00 2.20 -0.70
C VAL A 51 8.85 1.73 0.16
N ILE A 52 8.84 2.13 1.43
CA ILE A 52 7.72 2.01 2.36
C ILE A 52 7.33 3.43 2.76
N THR A 53 6.10 3.84 2.50
CA THR A 53 5.64 5.20 2.82
C THR A 53 4.32 5.23 3.55
N ASP A 54 4.18 6.10 4.54
CA ASP A 54 2.87 6.45 5.08
C ASP A 54 2.08 7.30 4.06
N VAL A 55 0.76 7.22 4.14
CA VAL A 55 -0.15 8.07 3.38
C VAL A 55 -0.12 9.50 3.91
N ILE A 56 -0.11 9.66 5.24
CA ILE A 56 -0.15 10.98 5.89
C ILE A 56 1.24 11.36 6.35
N MET A 57 1.81 12.39 5.72
CA MET A 57 3.06 12.99 6.14
C MET A 57 2.89 14.51 6.25
N PRO A 58 3.71 15.21 7.07
CA PRO A 58 3.49 16.62 7.37
C PRO A 58 3.65 17.55 6.16
N ASP A 59 4.42 17.14 5.16
CA ASP A 59 4.81 17.93 4.00
C ASP A 59 4.04 17.55 2.73
N GLU A 60 3.69 16.28 2.54
CA GLU A 60 3.00 15.80 1.34
C GLU A 60 2.22 14.50 1.62
N ASN A 61 1.17 14.24 0.85
CA ASN A 61 0.46 12.96 0.90
C ASN A 61 1.30 11.87 0.21
N GLY A 62 1.59 10.77 0.93
CA GLY A 62 2.38 9.66 0.40
C GLY A 62 1.81 9.01 -0.85
N LEU A 63 0.48 9.05 -1.05
CA LEU A 63 -0.14 8.55 -2.28
C LEU A 63 0.24 9.39 -3.51
N ASP A 64 0.55 10.68 -3.35
CA ASP A 64 0.93 11.56 -4.46
C ASP A 64 2.38 11.33 -4.90
N LEU A 65 3.21 10.74 -4.03
CA LEU A 65 4.56 10.31 -4.38
C LEU A 65 4.58 9.11 -5.33
N ILE A 66 3.59 8.21 -5.26
CA ILE A 66 3.60 6.96 -6.01
C ILE A 66 3.73 7.21 -7.53
N PRO A 67 2.86 8.00 -8.18
CA PRO A 67 2.99 8.23 -9.62
C PRO A 67 4.28 8.98 -9.99
N ARG A 68 4.78 9.84 -9.11
CA ARG A 68 6.05 10.54 -9.32
C ARG A 68 7.24 9.58 -9.30
N ILE A 69 7.30 8.71 -8.29
CA ILE A 69 8.35 7.67 -8.18
C ILE A 69 8.28 6.74 -9.39
N ARG A 70 7.09 6.28 -9.76
CA ARG A 70 6.89 5.42 -10.93
C ARG A 70 7.29 6.08 -12.24
N GLY A 71 7.19 7.40 -12.34
CA GLY A 71 7.63 8.16 -13.51
C GLY A 71 9.14 8.16 -13.75
N ILE A 72 9.94 8.11 -12.67
CA ILE A 72 11.42 8.13 -12.75
C ILE A 72 12.05 6.75 -12.50
N ARG A 73 11.42 5.93 -11.65
CA ARG A 73 11.88 4.58 -11.29
C ARG A 73 10.71 3.60 -11.34
N PRO A 74 10.27 3.22 -12.53
CA PRO A 74 9.13 2.32 -12.71
C PRO A 74 9.37 0.91 -12.13
N GLU A 75 10.63 0.49 -11.95
CA GLU A 75 11.03 -0.78 -11.34
C GLU A 75 10.91 -0.79 -9.81
N LEU A 76 10.93 0.39 -9.17
CA LEU A 76 10.94 0.51 -7.72
C LEU A 76 9.57 0.17 -7.13
N ARG A 77 9.51 -0.79 -6.25
CA ARG A 77 8.28 -1.18 -5.59
C ARG A 77 7.97 -0.30 -4.40
N ILE A 78 6.71 0.05 -4.27
CA ILE A 78 6.22 0.98 -3.25
C ILE A 78 5.18 0.26 -2.40
N ILE A 79 5.46 0.14 -1.11
CA ILE A 79 4.53 -0.37 -0.09
C ILE A 79 3.95 0.84 0.63
N VAL A 80 2.63 0.90 0.74
CA VAL A 80 1.93 1.99 1.40
C VAL A 80 1.43 1.52 2.76
N MET A 81 1.74 2.27 3.81
CA MET A 81 1.17 2.09 5.15
C MET A 81 0.15 3.18 5.42
N SER A 82 -0.92 2.90 6.14
CA SER A 82 -1.87 3.95 6.52
C SER A 82 -2.67 3.61 7.78
N ALA A 83 -2.84 4.60 8.64
CA ALA A 83 -3.81 4.57 9.72
C ALA A 83 -5.25 4.80 9.22
N GLN A 84 -5.40 5.40 8.03
CA GLN A 84 -6.68 5.51 7.35
C GLN A 84 -7.04 4.19 6.69
N ASN A 85 -7.60 3.29 7.48
CA ASN A 85 -8.02 1.96 7.01
C ASN A 85 -9.37 2.06 6.28
N THR A 86 -9.40 2.80 5.17
CA THR A 86 -10.57 2.90 4.30
C THR A 86 -10.32 2.15 2.99
N LEU A 87 -11.36 1.51 2.48
CA LEU A 87 -11.34 0.88 1.16
C LEU A 87 -10.86 1.86 0.08
N LEU A 88 -11.28 3.12 0.17
CA LEU A 88 -10.90 4.18 -0.76
C LEU A 88 -9.38 4.41 -0.78
N THR A 89 -8.72 4.42 0.37
CA THR A 89 -7.27 4.61 0.47
C THR A 89 -6.52 3.43 -0.17
N ALA A 90 -6.97 2.20 0.09
CA ALA A 90 -6.39 1.00 -0.51
C ALA A 90 -6.57 0.98 -2.04
N VAL A 91 -7.77 1.29 -2.54
CA VAL A 91 -8.05 1.39 -3.99
C VAL A 91 -7.18 2.46 -4.64
N LYS A 92 -7.08 3.66 -4.06
CA LYS A 92 -6.23 4.74 -4.58
C LYS A 92 -4.75 4.35 -4.61
N ALA A 93 -4.25 3.66 -3.59
CA ALA A 93 -2.87 3.17 -3.56
C ALA A 93 -2.61 2.20 -4.73
N THR A 94 -3.49 1.23 -4.93
CA THR A 94 -3.39 0.24 -6.00
C THR A 94 -3.51 0.88 -7.39
N GLU A 95 -4.50 1.78 -7.61
CA GLU A 95 -4.68 2.50 -8.88
C GLU A 95 -3.47 3.35 -9.26
N ARG A 96 -2.77 3.90 -8.26
CA ARG A 96 -1.55 4.68 -8.45
C ARG A 96 -0.29 3.84 -8.65
N GLY A 97 -0.40 2.51 -8.51
CA GLY A 97 0.67 1.56 -8.77
C GLY A 97 1.50 1.20 -7.55
N ALA A 98 0.93 1.26 -6.34
CA ALA A 98 1.53 0.65 -5.17
C ALA A 98 1.62 -0.87 -5.34
N PHE A 99 2.72 -1.45 -4.86
CA PHE A 99 2.91 -2.90 -4.84
C PHE A 99 2.02 -3.57 -3.79
N GLU A 100 1.91 -2.94 -2.62
CA GLU A 100 1.10 -3.46 -1.51
C GLU A 100 0.59 -2.32 -0.64
N TYR A 101 -0.55 -2.55 0.03
CA TYR A 101 -1.14 -1.64 1.00
C TYR A 101 -1.26 -2.35 2.36
N LEU A 102 -0.71 -1.74 3.41
CA LEU A 102 -0.73 -2.26 4.79
C LEU A 102 -1.50 -1.30 5.71
N PRO A 103 -2.70 -1.67 6.16
CA PRO A 103 -3.43 -0.88 7.15
C PRO A 103 -2.73 -0.95 8.50
N LYS A 104 -2.58 0.19 9.19
CA LYS A 104 -2.10 0.27 10.57
C LYS A 104 -3.27 -0.01 11.54
N PRO A 105 -3.10 -0.76 12.62
CA PRO A 105 -1.90 -1.50 12.99
C PRO A 105 -1.71 -2.77 12.17
N PHE A 106 -0.49 -3.10 11.80
CA PHE A 106 -0.14 -4.29 11.02
C PHE A 106 0.81 -5.21 11.79
N ASP A 107 0.80 -6.49 11.43
CA ASP A 107 1.80 -7.44 11.92
C ASP A 107 3.15 -7.14 11.26
N ILE A 108 4.17 -6.97 12.08
CA ILE A 108 5.53 -6.67 11.62
C ILE A 108 6.12 -7.80 10.75
N ASN A 109 5.75 -9.05 11.02
CA ASN A 109 6.16 -10.20 10.21
C ASN A 109 5.55 -10.11 8.81
N LYS A 110 4.27 -9.68 8.72
CA LYS A 110 3.61 -9.44 7.43
C LYS A 110 4.34 -8.38 6.61
N LEU A 111 4.80 -7.30 7.24
CA LEU A 111 5.60 -6.28 6.55
C LEU A 111 6.91 -6.87 5.99
N VAL A 112 7.64 -7.64 6.79
CA VAL A 112 8.89 -8.29 6.37
C VAL A 112 8.64 -9.26 5.20
N ASP A 113 7.56 -10.02 5.24
CA ASP A 113 7.18 -10.94 4.16
C ASP A 113 6.82 -10.20 2.87
N VAL A 114 6.12 -9.07 2.97
CA VAL A 114 5.80 -8.21 1.81
C VAL A 114 7.08 -7.64 1.19
N VAL A 115 8.02 -7.16 2.01
CA VAL A 115 9.32 -6.66 1.53
C VAL A 115 10.09 -7.77 0.82
N ARG A 116 10.16 -8.97 1.42
CA ARG A 116 10.83 -10.13 0.80
C ARG A 116 10.21 -10.46 -0.56
N ARG A 117 8.88 -10.59 -0.65
CA ARG A 117 8.16 -10.78 -1.93
C ARG A 117 8.51 -9.69 -2.94
N GLY A 118 8.52 -8.44 -2.48
CA GLY A 118 8.86 -7.29 -3.31
C GLY A 118 10.26 -7.37 -3.91
N LEU A 119 11.21 -7.96 -3.23
CA LEU A 119 12.59 -8.13 -3.71
C LEU A 119 12.78 -9.36 -4.60
N GLU A 120 12.05 -10.45 -4.34
CA GLU A 120 12.24 -11.75 -4.98
C GLU A 120 11.40 -11.93 -6.27
N THR A 121 10.24 -11.29 -6.37
CA THR A 121 9.32 -11.50 -7.48
C THR A 121 9.76 -10.74 -8.73
N PRO A 122 10.08 -11.40 -9.86
CA PRO A 122 10.29 -10.71 -11.13
C PRO A 122 9.02 -9.97 -11.56
N ARG A 123 9.16 -8.78 -12.13
CA ARG A 123 8.03 -7.92 -12.56
C ARG A 123 7.08 -8.60 -13.56
N SER A 124 7.59 -9.53 -14.37
CA SER A 124 6.79 -10.32 -15.31
C SER A 124 5.82 -11.32 -14.63
N ALA A 125 5.95 -11.52 -13.31
CA ALA A 125 5.08 -12.39 -12.53
C ALA A 125 3.95 -11.63 -11.80
N GLU A 126 3.95 -10.29 -11.82
CA GLU A 126 2.94 -9.47 -11.13
C GLU A 126 1.52 -9.65 -11.70
N GLU A 127 1.38 -10.08 -12.94
CA GLU A 127 0.08 -10.40 -13.53
C GLU A 127 -0.55 -11.70 -12.99
N LYS A 128 0.19 -12.48 -12.19
CA LYS A 128 -0.26 -13.81 -11.71
C LYS A 128 -0.34 -13.99 -10.18
N THR A 129 0.26 -13.09 -9.38
CA THR A 129 0.32 -13.23 -7.91
C THR A 129 -0.78 -12.52 -7.16
N ASP A 130 -1.79 -12.15 -7.85
CA ASP A 130 -2.96 -11.44 -7.35
C ASP A 130 -3.85 -12.28 -6.39
N ALA A 131 -3.48 -13.54 -6.11
CA ALA A 131 -4.30 -14.45 -5.32
C ALA A 131 -4.08 -14.38 -3.79
N GLU A 132 -3.00 -13.73 -3.31
CA GLU A 132 -2.64 -13.73 -1.87
C GLU A 132 -2.83 -12.39 -1.15
N ALA A 133 -3.26 -11.33 -1.85
CA ALA A 133 -3.66 -10.05 -1.23
C ALA A 133 -5.07 -10.11 -0.60
N GLU A 134 -5.64 -11.32 -0.49
CA GLU A 134 -7.05 -11.52 -0.12
C GLU A 134 -7.39 -11.21 1.34
N ASP A 135 -6.41 -11.15 2.24
CA ASP A 135 -6.68 -11.01 3.69
C ASP A 135 -6.80 -9.54 4.18
N ALA A 136 -6.53 -8.55 3.33
CA ALA A 136 -6.46 -7.16 3.78
C ALA A 136 -7.73 -6.31 3.48
N LEU A 137 -8.62 -6.77 2.63
CA LEU A 137 -9.86 -6.07 2.28
C LEU A 137 -11.08 -6.93 2.63
N PRO A 138 -12.12 -6.37 3.25
CA PRO A 138 -13.37 -7.09 3.52
C PRO A 138 -14.15 -7.48 2.25
N LEU A 139 -13.71 -7.00 1.09
CA LEU A 139 -14.32 -7.26 -0.21
C LEU A 139 -13.24 -7.81 -1.17
N ILE A 140 -13.44 -9.04 -1.62
CA ILE A 140 -12.53 -9.77 -2.50
C ILE A 140 -13.17 -9.87 -3.90
N GLY A 141 -12.42 -9.54 -4.94
CA GLY A 141 -12.84 -9.78 -6.32
C GLY A 141 -12.20 -8.82 -7.32
N ARG A 142 -11.67 -9.39 -8.41
CA ARG A 142 -10.99 -8.64 -9.49
C ARG A 142 -11.73 -8.70 -10.83
N SER A 143 -12.91 -9.30 -10.85
CA SER A 143 -13.73 -9.24 -12.05
C SER A 143 -14.03 -7.79 -12.42
N PRO A 144 -14.22 -7.47 -13.71
CA PRO A 144 -14.62 -6.12 -14.13
C PRO A 144 -15.85 -5.61 -13.39
N ALA A 145 -16.78 -6.48 -13.04
CA ALA A 145 -17.97 -6.16 -12.25
C ALA A 145 -17.61 -5.73 -10.82
N MET A 146 -16.66 -6.40 -10.15
CA MET A 146 -16.20 -6.00 -8.82
C MET A 146 -15.44 -4.68 -8.84
N GLN A 147 -14.64 -4.42 -9.87
CA GLN A 147 -13.95 -3.15 -10.05
C GLN A 147 -14.94 -1.99 -10.21
N GLU A 148 -16.06 -2.21 -10.86
CA GLU A 148 -17.11 -1.21 -10.98
C GLU A 148 -17.84 -0.96 -9.66
N ILE A 149 -18.08 -2.01 -8.86
CA ILE A 149 -18.60 -1.90 -7.50
C ILE A 149 -17.64 -1.06 -6.64
N TYR A 150 -16.34 -1.32 -6.67
CA TYR A 150 -15.35 -0.55 -5.93
C TYR A 150 -15.33 0.93 -6.32
N ARG A 151 -15.42 1.25 -7.63
CA ARG A 151 -15.51 2.64 -8.11
C ARG A 151 -16.78 3.33 -7.63
N THR A 152 -17.88 2.61 -7.61
CA THR A 152 -19.16 3.13 -7.14
C THR A 152 -19.12 3.38 -5.62
N LEU A 153 -18.60 2.45 -4.84
CA LEU A 153 -18.39 2.61 -3.40
C LEU A 153 -17.51 3.82 -3.11
N ALA A 154 -16.39 3.95 -3.83
CA ALA A 154 -15.47 5.09 -3.66
C ALA A 154 -16.12 6.45 -3.92
N ARG A 155 -17.12 6.52 -4.82
CA ARG A 155 -17.88 7.74 -5.08
C ARG A 155 -18.92 8.04 -4.02
N LEU A 156 -19.46 7.00 -3.38
CA LEU A 156 -20.50 7.13 -2.34
C LEU A 156 -19.89 7.45 -0.97
N MET A 157 -18.67 7.01 -0.72
CA MET A 157 -17.96 7.32 0.53
C MET A 157 -17.76 8.84 0.66
N GLY A 158 -18.29 9.39 1.74
CA GLY A 158 -18.26 10.85 1.98
C GLY A 158 -19.49 11.61 1.49
N THR A 159 -20.54 10.90 1.08
CA THR A 159 -21.87 11.47 0.80
C THR A 159 -22.90 10.99 1.81
N ASP A 160 -23.90 11.81 2.12
CA ASP A 160 -25.04 11.45 2.98
C ASP A 160 -26.18 10.79 2.20
N LEU A 161 -25.86 10.11 1.09
CA LEU A 161 -26.87 9.45 0.25
C LEU A 161 -27.32 8.12 0.83
N THR A 162 -28.61 7.84 0.77
CA THR A 162 -29.15 6.52 1.07
C THR A 162 -28.81 5.55 -0.06
N VAL A 163 -28.13 4.45 0.27
CA VAL A 163 -27.69 3.44 -0.69
C VAL A 163 -28.53 2.17 -0.53
N ILE A 164 -29.05 1.66 -1.65
CA ILE A 164 -29.74 0.37 -1.70
C ILE A 164 -28.82 -0.64 -2.39
N ILE A 165 -28.50 -1.74 -1.68
CA ILE A 165 -27.63 -2.81 -2.18
C ILE A 165 -28.51 -4.00 -2.56
N ASN A 166 -28.62 -4.30 -3.85
CA ASN A 166 -29.39 -5.42 -4.38
C ASN A 166 -28.46 -6.54 -4.84
N GLY A 167 -28.87 -7.78 -4.64
CA GLY A 167 -28.15 -8.97 -5.11
C GLY A 167 -28.78 -10.26 -4.54
N GLU A 168 -28.43 -11.40 -5.09
CA GLU A 168 -28.89 -12.70 -4.62
C GLU A 168 -28.37 -13.02 -3.20
N SER A 169 -28.98 -14.00 -2.54
CA SER A 169 -28.51 -14.45 -1.21
C SER A 169 -27.09 -15.00 -1.34
N GLY A 170 -26.19 -14.61 -0.41
CA GLY A 170 -24.80 -15.07 -0.41
C GLY A 170 -23.84 -14.27 -1.29
N THR A 171 -24.26 -13.20 -1.97
CA THR A 171 -23.41 -12.37 -2.84
C THR A 171 -22.51 -11.36 -2.11
N GLY A 172 -22.48 -11.38 -0.79
CA GLY A 172 -21.60 -10.48 -0.01
C GLY A 172 -22.14 -9.06 0.20
N LYS A 173 -23.47 -8.83 0.07
CA LYS A 173 -24.08 -7.51 0.30
C LYS A 173 -23.75 -6.91 1.67
N GLU A 174 -23.64 -7.76 2.70
CA GLU A 174 -23.26 -7.34 4.05
C GLU A 174 -21.84 -6.76 4.09
N LEU A 175 -20.90 -7.35 3.34
CA LEU A 175 -19.54 -6.85 3.24
C LEU A 175 -19.49 -5.49 2.54
N VAL A 176 -20.31 -5.31 1.49
CA VAL A 176 -20.46 -4.01 0.80
C VAL A 176 -21.07 -2.96 1.74
N ALA A 177 -22.08 -3.31 2.51
CA ALA A 177 -22.70 -2.40 3.48
C ALA A 177 -21.76 -1.98 4.62
N ARG A 178 -20.86 -2.87 5.04
CA ARG A 178 -19.83 -2.54 6.06
C ARG A 178 -18.68 -1.69 5.52
N ALA A 179 -18.49 -1.67 4.19
CA ALA A 179 -17.44 -0.90 3.54
C ALA A 179 -17.87 0.55 3.22
N LEU A 180 -19.16 0.88 3.32
CA LEU A 180 -19.74 2.23 3.22
C LEU A 180 -19.74 2.94 4.57
#